data_5faab00492d69819874cc32254dbb61e
#
_entry.id   5faab00492d69819874cc32254dbb61e
#
_cell.length_a   1.000
_cell.length_b   1.000
_cell.length_c   1.000
_cell.angle_alpha   90.00
_cell.angle_beta   90.00
_cell.angle_gamma   90.00
#
_symmetry.space_group_name_H-M   'P 1'
#
loop_
_entity.id
_entity.type
_entity.pdbx_description
1 polymer ?
#
loop_
_entity_poly.entity_id
_entity_poly.type
_entity_poly.pdbx_seq_one_letter_code
_entity_poly.pdbx_strand_id
1 'polypeptide(L)'
;MSSKPKVSIRFYTEVNSQVGSTFAMQAHLENMKRDVYLNRVPEFSDLQIKAIYPFPASDGTWGCAFQLSEQGRIRLETLSTESRGTALVVVIGTKKGQHQVTDMLIDRPVTDGVITVPKGITDIELAVMRKQFKVLGEEKEKPVKEKKDDGTDWGIDRSRPVAPTTPPIRQRTFRETPPIQPDPTLKRRASELDLPRLAD
;
A
#
# COMPACT_ATOMS: atom_id res chain seq x y z
N MET A 1 11.76 10.36 -31.02
CA MET A 1 10.95 9.41 -30.19
C MET A 1 10.76 10.01 -28.82
N SER A 2 9.56 10.46 -28.46
CA SER A 2 9.27 11.01 -27.12
C SER A 2 9.16 9.86 -26.13
N SER A 3 10.16 9.72 -25.25
CA SER A 3 10.08 8.74 -24.16
C SER A 3 8.96 9.14 -23.21
N LYS A 4 8.05 8.20 -22.91
CA LYS A 4 6.98 8.43 -21.92
C LYS A 4 7.59 8.90 -20.60
N PRO A 5 6.96 9.85 -19.90
CA PRO A 5 7.42 10.29 -18.58
C PRO A 5 7.46 9.06 -17.64
N LYS A 6 8.59 8.88 -16.98
CA LYS A 6 8.84 7.76 -16.07
C LYS A 6 9.18 8.31 -14.70
N VAL A 7 8.62 7.69 -13.66
CA VAL A 7 8.96 7.95 -12.25
C VAL A 7 9.82 6.79 -11.77
N SER A 8 10.91 7.09 -11.08
CA SER A 8 11.69 6.11 -10.33
C SER A 8 11.35 6.23 -8.85
N ILE A 9 11.03 5.11 -8.23
CA ILE A 9 10.74 5.03 -6.80
C ILE A 9 11.82 4.16 -6.19
N ARG A 10 12.48 4.65 -5.14
CA ARG A 10 13.57 3.96 -4.48
C ARG A 10 13.41 4.00 -2.97
N PHE A 11 13.70 2.89 -2.34
CA PHE A 11 13.63 2.72 -0.90
C PHE A 11 15.02 2.43 -0.37
N TYR A 12 15.49 3.26 0.56
CA TYR A 12 16.81 3.18 1.16
C TYR A 12 16.69 2.89 2.64
N THR A 13 17.61 2.10 3.17
CA THR A 13 17.70 1.80 4.60
C THR A 13 18.86 2.53 5.25
N GLU A 14 18.67 2.84 6.52
CA GLU A 14 19.72 3.36 7.37
C GLU A 14 20.78 2.30 7.62
N VAL A 15 22.05 2.71 7.56
CA VAL A 15 23.22 1.87 7.84
C VAL A 15 24.10 2.53 8.89
N ASN A 16 24.96 1.73 9.51
CA ASN A 16 25.90 2.24 10.49
C ASN A 16 26.89 3.22 9.82
N SER A 17 27.24 4.30 10.51
CA SER A 17 28.25 5.28 10.08
C SER A 17 29.63 4.69 9.79
N GLN A 18 29.94 3.51 10.32
CA GLN A 18 31.21 2.81 10.11
C GLN A 18 31.32 2.14 8.72
N VAL A 19 30.24 2.05 7.94
CA VAL A 19 30.24 1.39 6.62
C VAL A 19 31.11 2.12 5.59
N GLY A 20 31.49 3.36 5.88
CA GLY A 20 32.34 4.18 5.01
C GLY A 20 31.57 4.93 3.93
N SER A 21 32.12 6.07 3.52
CA SER A 21 31.47 6.99 2.56
C SER A 21 31.26 6.42 1.15
N THR A 22 31.98 5.34 0.79
CA THR A 22 31.83 4.68 -0.50
C THR A 22 30.48 3.99 -0.65
N PHE A 23 29.97 3.40 0.42
CA PHE A 23 28.73 2.61 0.42
C PHE A 23 27.55 3.32 1.08
N ALA A 24 27.82 4.41 1.81
CA ALA A 24 26.80 5.18 2.51
C ALA A 24 26.72 6.62 1.96
N MET A 25 25.52 7.19 2.03
CA MET A 25 25.27 8.60 1.77
C MET A 25 24.60 9.23 2.99
N GLN A 26 25.02 10.43 3.35
CA GLN A 26 24.38 11.17 4.43
C GLN A 26 23.03 11.72 3.96
N ALA A 27 22.02 11.61 4.79
CA ALA A 27 20.67 12.14 4.55
C ALA A 27 20.09 12.70 5.85
N HIS A 28 19.31 13.77 5.72
CA HIS A 28 18.52 14.31 6.82
C HIS A 28 17.13 13.69 6.80
N LEU A 29 16.67 13.17 7.94
CA LEU A 29 15.33 12.60 8.08
C LEU A 29 14.37 13.68 8.58
N GLU A 30 13.42 14.06 7.74
CA GLU A 30 12.50 15.18 8.03
C GLU A 30 11.52 14.87 9.18
N ASN A 31 10.98 13.64 9.23
CA ASN A 31 10.04 13.23 10.28
C ASN A 31 10.76 12.93 11.60
N MET A 32 11.94 12.29 11.54
CA MET A 32 12.71 11.91 12.73
C MET A 32 13.65 13.02 13.20
N LYS A 33 13.84 14.10 12.41
CA LYS A 33 14.71 15.26 12.70
C LYS A 33 16.13 14.87 13.12
N ARG A 34 16.72 13.93 12.42
CA ARG A 34 18.10 13.45 12.64
C ARG A 34 18.83 13.19 11.33
N ASP A 35 20.16 13.30 11.36
CA ASP A 35 21.00 12.92 10.25
C ASP A 35 21.38 11.45 10.37
N VAL A 36 21.34 10.74 9.26
CA VAL A 36 21.64 9.32 9.17
C VAL A 36 22.49 9.02 7.95
N TYR A 37 23.08 7.84 7.95
CA TYR A 37 23.73 7.28 6.77
C TYR A 37 22.81 6.26 6.13
N LEU A 38 22.52 6.44 4.84
CA LEU A 38 21.70 5.54 4.05
C LEU A 38 22.61 4.67 3.16
N ASN A 39 22.22 3.44 2.94
CA ASN A 39 22.85 2.59 1.95
C ASN A 39 22.70 3.25 0.56
N ARG A 40 23.78 3.35 -0.22
CA ARG A 40 23.71 3.90 -1.59
C ARG A 40 22.94 3.02 -2.56
N VAL A 41 22.90 1.73 -2.30
CA VAL A 41 22.11 0.79 -3.08
C VAL A 41 20.71 0.73 -2.49
N PRO A 42 19.66 1.02 -3.28
CA PRO A 42 18.28 0.93 -2.79
C PRO A 42 17.93 -0.53 -2.52
N GLU A 43 17.22 -0.77 -1.43
CA GLU A 43 16.69 -2.10 -1.09
C GLU A 43 15.57 -2.52 -2.04
N PHE A 44 14.71 -1.56 -2.41
CA PHE A 44 13.64 -1.74 -3.37
C PHE A 44 13.66 -0.60 -4.38
N SER A 45 13.18 -0.91 -5.59
CA SER A 45 13.02 0.05 -6.68
C SER A 45 11.65 -0.11 -7.34
N ASP A 46 11.35 0.76 -8.28
CA ASP A 46 10.15 0.68 -9.12
C ASP A 46 9.97 -0.66 -9.82
N LEU A 47 11.04 -1.43 -10.05
CA LEU A 47 11.01 -2.75 -10.70
C LEU A 47 10.30 -3.82 -9.84
N GLN A 48 10.33 -3.68 -8.53
CA GLN A 48 9.69 -4.63 -7.62
C GLN A 48 8.27 -4.23 -7.23
N ILE A 49 7.77 -3.08 -7.68
CA ILE A 49 6.41 -2.63 -7.43
C ILE A 49 5.46 -3.28 -8.44
N LYS A 50 4.51 -4.07 -7.94
CA LYS A 50 3.49 -4.75 -8.73
C LYS A 50 2.25 -3.89 -8.95
N ALA A 51 1.82 -3.19 -7.90
CA ALA A 51 0.63 -2.36 -7.92
C ALA A 51 0.74 -1.23 -6.88
N ILE A 52 -0.09 -0.21 -7.07
CA ILE A 52 -0.18 0.94 -6.16
C ILE A 52 -1.63 1.16 -5.73
N TYR A 53 -1.81 1.66 -4.52
CA TYR A 53 -3.10 2.12 -4.00
C TYR A 53 -2.94 3.54 -3.47
N PRO A 54 -3.24 4.57 -4.28
CA PRO A 54 -3.15 5.96 -3.85
C PRO A 54 -4.35 6.35 -2.99
N PHE A 55 -4.11 7.23 -2.01
CA PHE A 55 -5.14 7.80 -1.16
C PHE A 55 -4.80 9.27 -0.84
N PRO A 56 -5.81 10.13 -0.57
CA PRO A 56 -5.56 11.51 -0.20
C PRO A 56 -4.94 11.59 1.19
N ALA A 57 -3.92 12.44 1.34
CA ALA A 57 -3.31 12.75 2.62
C ALA A 57 -3.92 14.02 3.24
N SER A 58 -3.76 14.20 4.55
CA SER A 58 -4.35 15.33 5.28
C SER A 58 -3.73 16.70 4.97
N ASP A 59 -2.53 16.70 4.39
CA ASP A 59 -1.77 17.91 4.02
C ASP A 59 -2.01 18.39 2.58
N GLY A 60 -2.98 17.78 1.88
CA GLY A 60 -3.28 18.11 0.48
C GLY A 60 -2.37 17.42 -0.53
N THR A 61 -1.41 16.59 -0.10
CA THR A 61 -0.61 15.71 -0.95
C THR A 61 -1.28 14.33 -1.08
N TRP A 62 -0.60 13.39 -1.70
CA TRP A 62 -1.06 12.02 -1.80
C TRP A 62 -0.19 11.07 -0.97
N GLY A 63 -0.86 10.13 -0.31
CA GLY A 63 -0.24 8.92 0.19
C GLY A 63 -0.39 7.79 -0.82
N CYS A 64 0.41 6.74 -0.67
CA CYS A 64 0.35 5.57 -1.53
C CYS A 64 0.79 4.31 -0.81
N ALA A 65 0.02 3.24 -0.93
CA ALA A 65 0.46 1.91 -0.56
C ALA A 65 1.04 1.21 -1.79
N PHE A 66 2.27 0.73 -1.68
CA PHE A 66 3.01 0.03 -2.71
C PHE A 66 2.96 -1.46 -2.45
N GLN A 67 2.28 -2.21 -3.30
CA GLN A 67 2.31 -3.66 -3.26
C GLN A 67 3.52 -4.15 -4.05
N LEU A 68 4.42 -4.85 -3.37
CA LEU A 68 5.61 -5.42 -3.97
C LEU A 68 5.32 -6.75 -4.70
N SER A 69 6.22 -7.13 -5.59
CA SER A 69 6.27 -8.46 -6.19
C SER A 69 6.59 -9.51 -5.10
N GLU A 70 6.44 -10.79 -5.42
CA GLU A 70 6.73 -11.86 -4.47
C GLU A 70 8.18 -11.82 -3.96
N GLN A 71 9.14 -11.56 -4.85
CA GLN A 71 10.54 -11.38 -4.45
C GLN A 71 10.74 -10.16 -3.54
N GLY A 72 10.04 -9.04 -3.84
CA GLY A 72 10.04 -7.86 -3.01
C GLY A 72 9.43 -8.11 -1.64
N ARG A 73 8.35 -8.90 -1.55
CA ARG A 73 7.71 -9.29 -0.30
C ARG A 73 8.66 -10.06 0.62
N ILE A 74 9.30 -11.10 0.08
CA ILE A 74 10.27 -11.91 0.85
C ILE A 74 11.42 -11.04 1.35
N ARG A 75 11.95 -10.16 0.48
CA ARG A 75 13.03 -9.25 0.86
C ARG A 75 12.60 -8.24 1.91
N LEU A 76 11.35 -7.72 1.84
CA LEU A 76 10.79 -6.81 2.83
C LEU A 76 10.61 -7.50 4.19
N GLU A 77 10.15 -8.73 4.21
CA GLU A 77 10.01 -9.55 5.41
C GLU A 77 11.37 -9.76 6.09
N THR A 78 12.39 -10.14 5.33
CA THR A 78 13.76 -10.30 5.83
C THR A 78 14.30 -8.97 6.37
N LEU A 79 14.22 -7.90 5.57
CA LEU A 79 14.70 -6.58 5.96
C LEU A 79 14.02 -6.06 7.22
N SER A 80 12.69 -6.16 7.29
CA SER A 80 11.92 -5.66 8.43
C SER A 80 12.14 -6.49 9.71
N THR A 81 12.60 -7.71 9.57
CA THR A 81 12.98 -8.57 10.72
C THR A 81 14.39 -8.24 11.21
N GLU A 82 15.35 -8.10 10.30
CA GLU A 82 16.78 -7.91 10.62
C GLU A 82 17.10 -6.46 10.99
N SER A 83 16.43 -5.49 10.36
CA SER A 83 16.71 -4.04 10.50
C SER A 83 15.66 -3.30 11.33
N ARG A 84 15.16 -3.92 12.39
CA ARG A 84 14.22 -3.26 13.33
C ARG A 84 14.89 -2.08 14.02
N GLY A 85 14.17 -0.97 14.14
CA GLY A 85 14.67 0.26 14.75
C GLY A 85 15.50 1.13 13.80
N THR A 86 15.68 0.74 12.54
CA THR A 86 16.33 1.56 11.51
C THR A 86 15.31 2.34 10.68
N ALA A 87 15.75 3.40 10.02
CA ALA A 87 14.91 4.19 9.15
C ALA A 87 14.85 3.58 7.74
N LEU A 88 13.64 3.59 7.16
CA LEU A 88 13.37 3.38 5.75
C LEU A 88 13.01 4.71 5.11
N VAL A 89 13.77 5.12 4.08
CA VAL A 89 13.59 6.39 3.38
C VAL A 89 13.10 6.15 1.98
N VAL A 90 12.06 6.88 1.58
CA VAL A 90 11.45 6.80 0.26
C VAL A 90 11.83 8.03 -0.56
N VAL A 91 12.43 7.79 -1.71
CA VAL A 91 12.85 8.83 -2.66
C VAL A 91 12.14 8.61 -3.98
N ILE A 92 11.49 9.67 -4.48
CA ILE A 92 10.87 9.69 -5.80
C ILE A 92 11.71 10.57 -6.73
N GLY A 93 12.04 10.00 -7.89
CA GLY A 93 12.77 10.69 -8.95
C GLY A 93 11.90 10.86 -10.19
N THR A 94 11.89 12.07 -10.73
CA THR A 94 11.24 12.43 -11.99
C THR A 94 12.29 13.05 -12.94
N LYS A 95 11.90 13.38 -14.16
CA LYS A 95 12.79 14.12 -15.08
C LYS A 95 13.24 15.50 -14.55
N LYS A 96 12.50 16.07 -13.60
CA LYS A 96 12.79 17.38 -13.01
C LYS A 96 13.75 17.31 -11.83
N GLY A 97 13.98 16.15 -11.26
CA GLY A 97 14.81 15.92 -10.08
C GLY A 97 14.31 14.76 -9.23
N GLN A 98 14.99 14.57 -8.13
CA GLN A 98 14.60 13.58 -7.11
C GLN A 98 14.44 14.31 -5.78
N HIS A 99 13.50 13.83 -4.95
CA HIS A 99 13.30 14.34 -3.59
C HIS A 99 12.92 13.20 -2.64
N GLN A 100 13.19 13.41 -1.37
CA GLN A 100 12.73 12.54 -0.30
C GLN A 100 11.25 12.80 -0.08
N VAL A 101 10.44 11.73 -0.08
CA VAL A 101 8.98 11.82 0.12
C VAL A 101 8.66 11.66 1.59
N THR A 102 9.27 10.66 2.23
CA THR A 102 9.06 10.37 3.64
C THR A 102 10.18 9.50 4.18
N ASP A 103 10.33 9.54 5.49
CA ASP A 103 11.13 8.63 6.29
C ASP A 103 10.21 7.96 7.32
N MET A 104 10.39 6.68 7.52
CA MET A 104 9.60 5.87 8.46
C MET A 104 10.49 4.91 9.22
N LEU A 105 10.12 4.61 10.47
CA LEU A 105 10.83 3.64 11.30
C LEU A 105 10.34 2.23 10.98
N ILE A 106 11.25 1.27 10.86
CA ILE A 106 10.92 -0.15 10.80
C ILE A 106 10.68 -0.63 12.24
N ASP A 107 9.42 -0.68 12.66
CA ASP A 107 9.03 -1.03 14.02
C ASP A 107 8.68 -2.52 14.19
N ARG A 108 8.20 -3.15 13.15
CA ARG A 108 7.71 -4.54 13.14
C ARG A 108 8.00 -5.25 11.83
N PRO A 109 8.03 -6.60 11.85
CA PRO A 109 8.10 -7.39 10.62
C PRO A 109 6.89 -7.13 9.71
N VAL A 110 7.16 -6.97 8.41
CA VAL A 110 6.14 -6.76 7.36
C VAL A 110 6.12 -7.98 6.45
N THR A 111 5.06 -8.77 6.55
CA THR A 111 4.92 -10.05 5.83
C THR A 111 3.98 -9.97 4.64
N ASP A 112 3.15 -8.93 4.57
CA ASP A 112 2.14 -8.71 3.53
C ASP A 112 2.71 -8.16 2.21
N GLY A 113 3.98 -7.71 2.23
CA GLY A 113 4.64 -7.14 1.06
C GLY A 113 4.12 -5.76 0.66
N VAL A 114 3.52 -5.02 1.59
CA VAL A 114 2.98 -3.68 1.36
C VAL A 114 3.79 -2.64 2.12
N ILE A 115 4.26 -1.61 1.41
CA ILE A 115 4.89 -0.43 2.02
C ILE A 115 3.94 0.75 1.87
N THR A 116 3.51 1.34 2.99
CA THR A 116 2.60 2.49 2.99
C THR A 116 3.36 3.78 3.22
N VAL A 117 3.32 4.67 2.24
CA VAL A 117 3.81 6.05 2.31
C VAL A 117 2.63 6.95 2.65
N PRO A 118 2.59 7.59 3.82
CA PRO A 118 1.38 8.27 4.30
C PRO A 118 1.08 9.58 3.56
N LYS A 119 2.11 10.28 3.05
CA LYS A 119 1.98 11.60 2.41
C LYS A 119 3.23 11.96 1.59
N GLY A 120 3.19 13.11 0.90
CA GLY A 120 4.36 13.71 0.25
C GLY A 120 4.46 13.44 -1.26
N ILE A 121 3.50 12.72 -1.84
CA ILE A 121 3.46 12.48 -3.29
C ILE A 121 2.63 13.60 -3.94
N THR A 122 3.19 14.23 -4.96
CA THR A 122 2.50 15.30 -5.71
C THR A 122 1.51 14.75 -6.74
N ASP A 123 0.50 15.56 -7.13
CA ASP A 123 -0.45 15.19 -8.18
C ASP A 123 0.23 14.80 -9.50
N ILE A 124 1.31 15.50 -9.85
CA ILE A 124 2.04 15.27 -11.09
C ILE A 124 2.72 13.88 -11.05
N GLU A 125 3.34 13.55 -9.94
CA GLU A 125 3.99 12.25 -9.73
C GLU A 125 2.96 11.13 -9.73
N LEU A 126 1.86 11.32 -9.00
CA LEU A 126 0.77 10.36 -8.98
C LEU A 126 0.19 10.11 -10.37
N ALA A 127 -0.02 11.16 -11.17
CA ALA A 127 -0.50 11.03 -12.55
C ALA A 127 0.45 10.20 -13.44
N VAL A 128 1.76 10.27 -13.20
CA VAL A 128 2.75 9.45 -13.91
C VAL A 128 2.76 8.02 -13.36
N MET A 129 2.68 7.85 -12.03
CA MET A 129 2.63 6.55 -11.38
C MET A 129 1.42 5.73 -11.82
N ARG A 130 0.24 6.34 -11.93
CA ARG A 130 -1.00 5.71 -12.45
C ARG A 130 -0.86 5.17 -13.88
N LYS A 131 0.02 5.78 -14.69
CA LYS A 131 0.32 5.31 -16.05
C LYS A 131 1.37 4.20 -16.07
N GLN A 132 2.23 4.15 -15.06
CA GLN A 132 3.35 3.20 -14.98
C GLN A 132 2.98 1.91 -14.25
N PHE A 133 2.18 2.00 -13.19
CA PHE A 133 1.80 0.89 -12.33
C PHE A 133 0.31 0.56 -12.43
N LYS A 134 -0.04 -0.67 -12.05
CA LYS A 134 -1.43 -1.06 -11.88
C LYS A 134 -1.98 -0.38 -10.62
N VAL A 135 -3.10 0.34 -10.76
CA VAL A 135 -3.80 0.94 -9.62
C VAL A 135 -4.82 -0.06 -9.07
N LEU A 136 -4.79 -0.26 -7.75
CA LEU A 136 -5.77 -1.06 -7.04
C LEU A 136 -6.92 -0.14 -6.58
N GLY A 137 -8.16 -0.64 -6.68
CA GLY A 137 -9.36 0.11 -6.30
C GLY A 137 -9.94 1.03 -7.37
N GLU A 138 -9.26 1.27 -8.48
CA GLU A 138 -9.84 1.87 -9.67
C GLU A 138 -10.30 0.76 -10.62
N GLU A 139 -11.59 0.50 -10.71
CA GLU A 139 -12.14 -0.24 -11.84
C GLU A 139 -11.85 0.59 -13.09
N LYS A 140 -10.97 0.09 -13.95
CA LYS A 140 -10.85 0.64 -15.30
C LYS A 140 -12.18 0.38 -15.96
N GLU A 141 -13.01 1.41 -16.08
CA GLU A 141 -14.13 1.40 -17.02
C GLU A 141 -13.56 0.97 -18.37
N LYS A 142 -13.87 -0.27 -18.74
CA LYS A 142 -13.57 -0.75 -20.09
C LYS A 142 -14.31 0.18 -21.00
N PRO A 143 -13.67 0.84 -21.99
CA PRO A 143 -14.39 1.64 -22.96
C PRO A 143 -15.44 0.73 -23.56
N VAL A 144 -16.70 1.09 -23.36
CA VAL A 144 -17.83 0.45 -24.01
C VAL A 144 -17.54 0.61 -25.50
N LYS A 145 -17.13 -0.47 -26.16
CA LYS A 145 -17.08 -0.51 -27.61
C LYS A 145 -18.53 -0.38 -28.04
N GLU A 146 -18.95 0.81 -28.44
CA GLU A 146 -20.15 1.00 -29.22
C GLU A 146 -20.05 0.03 -30.40
N LYS A 147 -20.82 -1.06 -30.33
CA LYS A 147 -21.13 -1.84 -31.50
C LYS A 147 -21.88 -0.89 -32.42
N LYS A 148 -21.23 -0.46 -33.52
CA LYS A 148 -21.94 0.07 -34.65
C LYS A 148 -22.94 -1.01 -35.04
N ASP A 149 -24.21 -0.73 -34.82
CA ASP A 149 -25.30 -1.49 -35.40
C ASP A 149 -25.19 -1.34 -36.92
N ASP A 150 -24.62 -2.36 -37.56
CA ASP A 150 -24.86 -2.56 -38.99
C ASP A 150 -26.34 -2.93 -39.11
N GLY A 151 -27.09 -1.96 -39.64
CA GLY A 151 -28.51 -2.10 -39.90
C GLY A 151 -28.85 -3.28 -40.82
N THR A 152 -29.03 -4.44 -40.23
CA THR A 152 -29.70 -5.56 -40.85
C THR A 152 -31.09 -5.65 -40.23
N ASP A 153 -32.02 -5.05 -40.96
CA ASP A 153 -33.48 -5.15 -40.76
C ASP A 153 -33.89 -6.62 -40.85
N TRP A 154 -34.11 -7.27 -39.71
CA TRP A 154 -34.84 -8.54 -39.64
C TRP A 154 -36.17 -8.28 -38.97
N GLY A 155 -37.25 -8.28 -39.79
CA GLY A 155 -38.62 -8.10 -39.43
C GLY A 155 -39.00 -8.90 -38.18
N ILE A 156 -39.26 -8.21 -37.07
CA ILE A 156 -39.82 -8.79 -35.86
C ILE A 156 -41.34 -8.58 -35.88
N ASP A 157 -42.03 -9.70 -36.02
CA ASP A 157 -43.47 -9.84 -35.85
C ASP A 157 -43.93 -9.35 -34.45
N ARG A 158 -44.71 -8.25 -34.43
CA ARG A 158 -45.21 -7.53 -33.24
C ARG A 158 -46.48 -8.11 -32.66
N SER A 159 -46.68 -9.41 -32.63
CA SER A 159 -47.94 -10.00 -32.14
C SER A 159 -47.78 -11.05 -31.04
N ARG A 160 -46.96 -10.78 -30.02
CA ARG A 160 -47.02 -11.54 -28.76
C ARG A 160 -46.92 -10.62 -27.55
N PRO A 161 -47.94 -10.58 -26.67
CA PRO A 161 -47.84 -9.90 -25.39
C PRO A 161 -46.92 -10.68 -24.45
N VAL A 162 -45.82 -10.06 -24.05
CA VAL A 162 -44.92 -10.60 -23.03
C VAL A 162 -45.46 -10.27 -21.66
N ALA A 163 -45.86 -11.27 -20.91
CA ALA A 163 -46.25 -11.14 -19.51
C ALA A 163 -45.01 -10.73 -18.66
N PRO A 164 -45.16 -9.85 -17.67
CA PRO A 164 -44.07 -9.45 -16.81
C PRO A 164 -43.71 -10.58 -15.83
N THR A 165 -42.58 -11.22 -16.02
CA THR A 165 -42.03 -12.19 -15.08
C THR A 165 -41.20 -11.44 -14.02
N THR A 166 -41.83 -11.15 -12.91
CA THR A 166 -41.15 -10.64 -11.71
C THR A 166 -40.40 -11.81 -11.03
N PRO A 167 -39.08 -11.77 -10.85
CA PRO A 167 -38.40 -12.81 -10.09
C PRO A 167 -38.73 -12.65 -8.60
N PRO A 168 -38.93 -13.75 -7.84
CA PRO A 168 -39.23 -13.70 -6.42
C PRO A 168 -38.03 -13.17 -5.65
N ILE A 169 -38.24 -12.11 -4.88
CA ILE A 169 -37.29 -11.57 -3.91
C ILE A 169 -37.09 -12.64 -2.82
N ARG A 170 -35.96 -13.33 -2.85
CA ARG A 170 -35.53 -14.14 -1.73
C ARG A 170 -35.17 -13.22 -0.55
N GLN A 171 -36.06 -13.12 0.41
CA GLN A 171 -35.75 -12.57 1.72
C GLN A 171 -34.66 -13.43 2.37
N ARG A 172 -33.43 -12.87 2.48
CA ARG A 172 -32.39 -13.44 3.34
C ARG A 172 -32.80 -13.16 4.80
N THR A 173 -33.29 -14.19 5.47
CA THR A 173 -33.40 -14.18 6.93
C THR A 173 -32.01 -13.99 7.52
N PHE A 174 -31.80 -12.85 8.17
CA PHE A 174 -30.64 -12.65 9.05
C PHE A 174 -30.73 -13.67 10.18
N ARG A 175 -29.81 -14.64 10.21
CA ARG A 175 -29.57 -15.45 11.40
C ARG A 175 -28.92 -14.54 12.43
N GLU A 176 -29.64 -14.24 13.49
CA GLU A 176 -29.10 -13.63 14.69
C GLU A 176 -28.01 -14.54 15.25
N THR A 177 -26.80 -14.00 15.34
CA THR A 177 -25.68 -14.62 16.04
C THR A 177 -26.00 -14.61 17.55
N PRO A 178 -25.94 -15.75 18.26
CA PRO A 178 -26.17 -15.76 19.69
C PRO A 178 -25.11 -14.91 20.41
N PRO A 179 -25.45 -14.25 21.53
CA PRO A 179 -24.51 -13.42 22.28
C PRO A 179 -23.35 -14.26 22.80
N ILE A 180 -22.13 -13.77 22.58
CA ILE A 180 -20.89 -14.38 23.10
C ILE A 180 -20.93 -14.33 24.61
N GLN A 181 -21.05 -15.48 25.26
CA GLN A 181 -20.91 -15.58 26.70
C GLN A 181 -19.43 -15.39 27.09
N PRO A 182 -19.11 -14.55 28.08
CA PRO A 182 -17.73 -14.39 28.55
C PRO A 182 -17.25 -15.67 29.23
N ASP A 183 -16.08 -16.14 28.83
CA ASP A 183 -15.41 -17.33 29.32
C ASP A 183 -15.16 -17.23 30.84
N PRO A 184 -15.68 -18.12 31.69
CA PRO A 184 -15.53 -18.06 33.14
C PRO A 184 -14.09 -18.33 33.65
N THR A 185 -13.16 -18.74 32.77
CA THR A 185 -11.78 -19.03 33.15
C THR A 185 -10.90 -17.81 33.31
N LEU A 186 -11.32 -16.62 32.83
CA LEU A 186 -10.56 -15.38 32.94
C LEU A 186 -10.62 -14.72 34.35
N LYS A 187 -11.57 -15.11 35.20
CA LYS A 187 -11.68 -14.56 36.57
C LYS A 187 -10.72 -15.16 37.59
N ARG A 188 -10.05 -16.26 37.30
CA ARG A 188 -9.15 -16.93 38.28
C ARG A 188 -7.68 -16.50 38.21
N ARG A 189 -7.26 -15.70 37.24
CA ARG A 189 -5.86 -15.29 37.09
C ARG A 189 -5.50 -13.91 37.68
N ALA A 190 -6.48 -13.17 38.21
CA ALA A 190 -6.25 -11.82 38.76
C ALA A 190 -5.96 -11.79 40.27
N SER A 191 -6.06 -12.92 40.98
CA SER A 191 -5.89 -12.98 42.44
C SER A 191 -4.55 -13.59 42.90
N GLU A 192 -3.63 -13.92 42.00
CA GLU A 192 -2.39 -14.63 42.32
C GLU A 192 -1.10 -13.86 41.95
N LEU A 193 -1.17 -12.50 41.97
CA LEU A 193 -0.01 -11.63 41.92
C LEU A 193 0.29 -11.11 43.34
N ASP A 194 0.84 -12.02 44.16
CA ASP A 194 1.53 -11.65 45.39
C ASP A 194 2.81 -10.85 45.04
N LEU A 195 2.76 -9.54 45.30
CA LEU A 195 3.92 -8.66 45.22
C LEU A 195 4.82 -8.92 46.45
N PRO A 196 6.13 -9.20 46.29
CA PRO A 196 7.04 -9.28 47.41
C PRO A 196 7.17 -7.91 48.09
N ARG A 197 6.88 -7.86 49.40
CA ARG A 197 7.15 -6.70 50.26
C ARG A 197 8.67 -6.48 50.30
N LEU A 198 9.11 -5.30 49.88
CA LEU A 198 10.42 -4.77 50.21
C LEU A 198 10.48 -4.54 51.71
N ALA A 199 11.36 -5.26 52.40
CA ALA A 199 11.75 -4.98 53.78
C ALA A 199 12.78 -3.87 53.77
N ASP A 200 12.68 -3.02 54.80
CA ASP A 200 13.56 -1.89 55.18
C ASP A 200 15.05 -2.20 55.26
#